data_5b253c2cc5ab9955581590f9ad2f6f87
#
_entry.id   5b253c2cc5ab9955581590f9ad2f6f87
#
_cell.length_a   1.000
_cell.length_b   1.000
_cell.length_c   1.000
_cell.angle_alpha   90.00
_cell.angle_beta   90.00
_cell.angle_gamma   90.00
#
_symmetry.space_group_name_H-M   'P 1'
#
loop_
_entity.id
_entity.type
_entity.pdbx_description
1 polymer ?
#
loop_
_entity_poly.entity_id
_entity_poly.type
_entity_poly.pdbx_seq_one_letter_code
_entity_poly.pdbx_strand_id
1 'polypeptide(L)'
;MFEQASKGMPFYTEGVNGYVDVRDVCELMIRLAKDSAIRGERFVLCGGNYSYRELFTVIARVVGKRPPRIRMAPWMTGLAWRLLAFVALFTGKKPAFTKETARSSQHKSRYSSAKVLSLFPDFHFHTLEETARFFKDL
;
A
#
# COMPACT_ATOMS: atom_id res chain seq x y z
N MET A 1 -6.18 -2.74 4.94
CA MET A 1 -4.90 -2.04 5.20
C MET A 1 -5.15 -0.68 5.85
N PHE A 2 -5.93 0.21 5.24
CA PHE A 2 -6.32 1.50 5.83
C PHE A 2 -6.97 1.33 7.22
N GLU A 3 -7.96 0.45 7.35
CA GLU A 3 -8.64 0.15 8.61
C GLU A 3 -7.69 -0.32 9.73
N GLN A 4 -6.66 -1.08 9.41
CA GLN A 4 -5.67 -1.51 10.41
C GLN A 4 -4.75 -0.34 10.81
N ALA A 5 -4.35 0.49 9.85
CA ALA A 5 -3.54 1.67 10.12
C ALA A 5 -4.31 2.74 10.92
N SER A 6 -5.62 2.89 10.67
CA SER A 6 -6.49 3.81 11.40
C SER A 6 -6.70 3.42 12.86
N LYS A 7 -6.53 2.14 13.22
CA LYS A 7 -6.57 1.68 14.62
C LYS A 7 -5.31 2.05 15.43
N GLY A 8 -4.26 2.56 14.76
CA GLY A 8 -3.02 2.99 15.40
C GLY A 8 -2.04 1.84 15.62
N MET A 9 -1.30 1.45 14.59
CA MET A 9 -0.24 0.45 14.71
C MET A 9 1.05 1.08 15.26
N PRO A 10 1.64 0.53 16.33
CA PRO A 10 2.91 1.03 16.87
C PRO A 10 4.12 0.61 16.04
N PHE A 11 3.98 -0.42 15.18
CA PHE A 11 5.07 -1.06 14.44
C PHE A 11 5.02 -0.72 12.96
N TYR A 12 6.20 -0.67 12.31
CA TYR A 12 6.33 -0.56 10.85
C TYR A 12 7.47 -1.46 10.34
N THR A 13 7.40 -1.82 9.06
CA THR A 13 8.44 -2.52 8.31
C THR A 13 9.09 -1.57 7.30
N GLU A 14 10.27 -1.91 6.77
CA GLU A 14 11.00 -1.06 5.83
C GLU A 14 10.72 -1.37 4.36
N GLY A 15 9.77 -2.24 4.07
CA GLY A 15 9.37 -2.50 2.70
C GLY A 15 8.86 -1.24 2.00
N VAL A 16 9.06 -1.21 0.69
CA VAL A 16 8.54 -0.15 -0.21
C VAL A 16 7.62 -0.81 -1.22
N ASN A 17 6.49 -0.18 -1.50
CA ASN A 17 5.58 -0.66 -2.53
C ASN A 17 4.97 0.51 -3.30
N GLY A 18 4.44 0.22 -4.52
CA GLY A 18 3.69 1.19 -5.29
C GLY A 18 2.24 1.27 -4.82
N TYR A 19 1.73 2.49 -4.72
CA TYR A 19 0.35 2.78 -4.37
C TYR A 19 -0.27 3.70 -5.41
N VAL A 20 -1.56 3.53 -5.62
CA VAL A 20 -2.34 4.36 -6.53
C VAL A 20 -3.73 4.56 -5.94
N ASP A 21 -4.30 5.74 -6.13
CA ASP A 21 -5.68 6.01 -5.75
C ASP A 21 -6.63 5.29 -6.71
N VAL A 22 -7.70 4.72 -6.19
CA VAL A 22 -8.70 4.01 -7.00
C VAL A 22 -9.39 4.95 -8.00
N ARG A 23 -9.55 6.22 -7.67
CA ARG A 23 -10.12 7.24 -8.56
C ARG A 23 -9.24 7.45 -9.78
N ASP A 24 -7.91 7.50 -9.60
CA ASP A 24 -6.92 7.61 -10.68
C ASP A 24 -6.97 6.39 -11.60
N VAL A 25 -7.13 5.20 -11.01
CA VAL A 25 -7.29 3.97 -11.79
C VAL A 25 -8.54 4.03 -12.64
N CYS A 26 -9.68 4.42 -12.07
CA CYS A 26 -10.95 4.53 -12.79
C CYS A 26 -10.86 5.57 -13.91
N GLU A 27 -10.28 6.75 -13.64
CA GLU A 27 -10.14 7.80 -14.64
C GLU A 27 -9.24 7.36 -15.81
N LEU A 28 -8.06 6.80 -15.51
CA LEU A 28 -7.15 6.31 -16.54
C LEU A 28 -7.74 5.14 -17.32
N MET A 29 -8.49 4.24 -16.71
CA MET A 29 -9.20 3.18 -17.41
C MET A 29 -10.20 3.75 -18.43
N ILE A 30 -10.96 4.80 -18.05
CA ILE A 30 -11.91 5.47 -18.94
C ILE A 30 -11.17 6.18 -20.09
N ARG A 31 -10.07 6.89 -19.81
CA ARG A 31 -9.26 7.57 -20.84
C ARG A 31 -8.68 6.57 -21.84
N LEU A 32 -8.08 5.49 -21.35
CA LEU A 32 -7.52 4.42 -22.17
C LEU A 32 -8.57 3.69 -23.02
N ALA A 33 -9.77 3.46 -22.47
CA ALA A 33 -10.86 2.81 -23.20
C ALA A 33 -11.44 3.67 -24.32
N LYS A 34 -11.37 5.00 -24.20
CA LYS A 34 -11.85 5.94 -25.22
C LYS A 34 -10.86 6.12 -26.37
N ASP A 35 -9.59 5.82 -26.17
CA ASP A 35 -8.56 5.97 -27.19
C ASP A 35 -8.47 4.71 -28.04
N SER A 36 -9.04 4.77 -29.25
CA SER A 36 -9.06 3.64 -30.20
C SER A 36 -7.68 3.26 -30.76
N ALA A 37 -6.68 4.13 -30.64
CA ALA A 37 -5.31 3.88 -31.07
C ALA A 37 -4.56 2.95 -30.10
N ILE A 38 -4.99 2.87 -28.85
CA ILE A 38 -4.37 2.06 -27.80
C ILE A 38 -5.00 0.67 -27.80
N ARG A 39 -4.31 -0.31 -28.34
CA ARG A 39 -4.79 -1.71 -28.39
C ARG A 39 -3.70 -2.68 -27.96
N GLY A 40 -4.09 -3.68 -27.15
CA GLY A 40 -3.19 -4.77 -26.73
C GLY A 40 -2.04 -4.33 -25.82
N GLU A 41 -2.12 -3.14 -25.23
CA GLU A 41 -1.08 -2.55 -24.41
C GLU A 41 -1.27 -2.85 -22.92
N ARG A 42 -0.16 -2.88 -22.20
CA ARG A 42 -0.16 -3.02 -20.71
C ARG A 42 0.42 -1.77 -20.09
N PHE A 43 -0.26 -1.28 -19.06
CA PHE A 43 0.15 -0.11 -18.31
C PHE A 43 0.30 -0.44 -16.82
N VAL A 44 1.33 0.10 -16.20
CA VAL A 44 1.49 0.09 -14.76
C VAL A 44 1.01 1.44 -14.23
N LEU A 45 0.05 1.41 -13.30
CA LEU A 45 -0.47 2.61 -12.64
C LEU A 45 0.08 2.66 -11.23
N CYS A 46 0.90 3.67 -10.95
CA CYS A 46 1.51 3.88 -9.66
C CYS A 46 1.58 5.39 -9.39
N GLY A 47 0.79 5.88 -8.45
CA GLY A 47 0.80 7.29 -8.03
C GLY A 47 2.03 7.66 -7.21
N GLY A 48 2.64 6.66 -6.55
CA GLY A 48 3.90 6.85 -5.82
C GLY A 48 4.42 5.57 -5.17
N ASN A 49 5.72 5.52 -4.98
CA ASN A 49 6.38 4.43 -4.27
C ASN A 49 6.65 4.88 -2.83
N TYR A 50 5.93 4.32 -1.86
CA TYR A 50 6.02 4.68 -0.47
C TYR A 50 6.49 3.52 0.39
N SER A 51 7.26 3.82 1.42
CA SER A 51 7.55 2.85 2.47
C SER A 51 6.32 2.64 3.36
N TYR A 52 6.22 1.48 3.99
CA TYR A 52 5.15 1.24 4.97
C TYR A 52 5.19 2.24 6.12
N ARG A 53 6.38 2.74 6.49
CA ARG A 53 6.51 3.81 7.49
C ARG A 53 5.84 5.10 7.04
N GLU A 54 6.12 5.56 5.80
CA GLU A 54 5.51 6.77 5.23
C GLU A 54 4.00 6.61 5.13
N LEU A 55 3.54 5.49 4.55
CA LEU A 55 2.13 5.17 4.41
C LEU A 55 1.39 5.26 5.75
N PHE A 56 1.86 4.53 6.75
CA PHE A 56 1.21 4.52 8.07
C PHE A 56 1.34 5.85 8.81
N THR A 57 2.41 6.61 8.57
CA THR A 57 2.59 7.94 9.16
C THR A 57 1.56 8.92 8.59
N VAL A 58 1.35 8.93 7.27
CA VAL A 58 0.36 9.80 6.62
C VAL A 58 -1.05 9.43 7.07
N ILE A 59 -1.41 8.14 7.04
CA ILE A 59 -2.73 7.68 7.49
C ILE A 59 -2.95 8.06 8.96
N ALA A 60 -1.99 7.79 9.85
CA ALA A 60 -2.11 8.11 11.27
C ALA A 60 -2.31 9.61 11.51
N ARG A 61 -1.59 10.47 10.76
CA ARG A 61 -1.75 11.93 10.82
C ARG A 61 -3.15 12.37 10.41
N VAL A 62 -3.65 11.85 9.29
CA VAL A 62 -4.99 12.19 8.77
C VAL A 62 -6.10 11.75 9.73
N VAL A 63 -5.94 10.59 10.39
CA VAL A 63 -6.94 10.06 11.35
C VAL A 63 -6.74 10.62 12.75
N GLY A 64 -5.73 11.47 13.00
CA GLY A 64 -5.44 12.04 14.31
C GLY A 64 -4.85 11.04 15.31
N LYS A 65 -4.18 9.99 14.83
CA LYS A 65 -3.52 8.98 15.66
C LYS A 65 -2.00 9.17 15.71
N ARG A 66 -1.36 8.50 16.66
CA ARG A 66 0.10 8.51 16.76
C ARG A 66 0.73 7.68 15.64
N PRO A 67 1.75 8.20 14.92
CA PRO A 67 2.44 7.45 13.89
C PRO A 67 3.23 6.27 14.49
N PRO A 68 3.51 5.23 13.68
CA PRO A 68 4.29 4.09 14.13
C PRO A 68 5.72 4.52 14.46
N ARG A 69 6.26 4.01 15.58
CA ARG A 69 7.59 4.38 16.07
C ARG A 69 8.56 3.20 16.13
N ILE A 70 8.05 1.98 16.22
CA ILE A 70 8.86 0.79 16.43
C ILE A 70 9.14 0.11 15.09
N ARG A 71 10.40 0.06 14.71
CA ARG A 71 10.86 -0.66 13.53
C ARG A 71 10.85 -2.16 13.78
N MET A 72 10.16 -2.92 12.94
CA MET A 72 10.24 -4.38 12.95
C MET A 72 11.40 -4.85 12.08
N ALA A 73 12.45 -5.33 12.72
CA ALA A 73 13.56 -5.95 12.01
C ALA A 73 13.14 -7.29 11.36
N PRO A 74 13.80 -7.76 10.29
CA PRO A 74 13.47 -9.01 9.60
C PRO A 74 13.42 -10.24 10.51
N TRP A 75 14.30 -10.33 11.50
CA TRP A 75 14.30 -11.43 12.48
C TRP A 75 13.07 -11.40 13.40
N MET A 76 12.59 -10.19 13.76
CA MET A 76 11.38 -10.02 14.58
C MET A 76 10.13 -10.46 13.81
N THR A 77 10.02 -10.10 12.52
CA THR A 77 8.91 -10.55 11.66
C THR A 77 8.96 -12.07 11.49
N GLY A 78 10.18 -12.65 11.38
CA GLY A 78 10.41 -14.09 11.34
C GLY A 78 9.99 -14.84 12.62
N LEU A 79 10.15 -14.22 13.78
CA LEU A 79 9.70 -14.79 15.06
C LEU A 79 8.19 -14.62 15.24
N ALA A 80 7.67 -13.43 14.91
CA ALA A 80 6.25 -13.09 15.07
C ALA A 80 5.33 -14.05 14.30
N TRP A 81 5.62 -14.35 13.02
CA TRP A 81 4.77 -15.27 12.26
C TRP A 81 4.82 -16.70 12.82
N ARG A 82 5.97 -17.15 13.35
CA ARG A 82 6.08 -18.48 13.98
C ARG A 82 5.23 -18.58 15.24
N LEU A 83 5.30 -17.56 16.10
CA LEU A 83 4.46 -17.49 17.31
C LEU A 83 2.97 -17.45 16.96
N LEU A 84 2.57 -16.64 16.00
CA LEU A 84 1.18 -16.58 15.55
C LEU A 84 0.71 -17.86 14.88
N ALA A 85 1.57 -18.56 14.13
CA ALA A 85 1.26 -19.86 13.55
C ALA A 85 1.09 -20.92 14.67
N PHE A 86 1.93 -20.88 15.70
CA PHE A 86 1.80 -21.77 16.85
C PHE A 86 0.48 -21.53 17.62
N VAL A 87 0.14 -20.27 17.88
CA VAL A 87 -1.13 -19.90 18.50
C VAL A 87 -2.32 -20.32 17.64
N ALA A 88 -2.22 -20.21 16.32
CA ALA A 88 -3.25 -20.62 15.37
C ALA A 88 -3.56 -22.12 15.42
N LEU A 89 -2.55 -22.96 15.70
CA LEU A 89 -2.73 -24.42 15.90
C LEU A 89 -3.67 -24.73 17.09
N PHE A 90 -3.62 -23.91 18.15
CA PHE A 90 -4.46 -24.11 19.34
C PHE A 90 -5.81 -23.40 19.24
N THR A 91 -5.90 -22.31 18.49
CA THR A 91 -7.13 -21.50 18.39
C THR A 91 -7.99 -21.82 17.18
N GLY A 92 -7.47 -22.61 16.20
CA GLY A 92 -8.16 -22.92 14.95
C GLY A 92 -8.41 -21.72 14.02
N LYS A 93 -7.93 -20.52 14.40
CA LYS A 93 -8.08 -19.30 13.59
C LYS A 93 -6.92 -19.15 12.62
N LYS A 94 -7.21 -18.76 11.38
CA LYS A 94 -6.16 -18.44 10.39
C LYS A 94 -5.31 -17.27 10.90
N PRO A 95 -3.96 -17.40 10.93
CA PRO A 95 -3.11 -16.32 11.40
C PRO A 95 -3.22 -15.11 10.47
N ALA A 96 -3.43 -13.93 11.04
CA ALA A 96 -3.52 -12.67 10.29
C ALA A 96 -2.17 -12.26 9.66
N PHE A 97 -1.07 -12.85 10.12
CA PHE A 97 0.28 -12.57 9.64
C PHE A 97 0.97 -13.89 9.28
N THR A 98 1.19 -14.10 7.98
CA THR A 98 1.80 -15.31 7.44
C THR A 98 3.28 -15.09 7.09
N LYS A 99 3.99 -16.16 6.77
CA LYS A 99 5.38 -16.10 6.29
C LYS A 99 5.51 -15.23 5.03
N GLU A 100 4.56 -15.33 4.11
CA GLU A 100 4.51 -14.54 2.88
C GLU A 100 4.34 -13.06 3.19
N THR A 101 3.43 -12.72 4.11
CA THR A 101 3.23 -11.34 4.57
C THR A 101 4.47 -10.80 5.26
N ALA A 102 5.14 -11.61 6.10
CA ALA A 102 6.39 -11.24 6.73
C ALA A 102 7.50 -10.93 5.71
N ARG A 103 7.61 -11.75 4.66
CA ARG A 103 8.61 -11.57 3.60
C ARG A 103 8.30 -10.37 2.71
N SER A 104 7.06 -10.24 2.25
CA SER A 104 6.63 -9.12 1.39
C SER A 104 6.68 -7.77 2.10
N SER A 105 6.45 -7.73 3.42
CA SER A 105 6.54 -6.51 4.20
C SER A 105 7.96 -5.92 4.33
N GLN A 106 8.99 -6.70 4.02
CA GLN A 106 10.39 -6.27 4.00
C GLN A 106 10.91 -6.03 2.57
N HIS A 107 10.16 -6.45 1.55
CA HIS A 107 10.57 -6.30 0.16
C HIS A 107 10.42 -4.86 -0.31
N LYS A 108 11.38 -4.40 -1.13
CA LYS A 108 11.37 -3.07 -1.73
C LYS A 108 11.05 -3.19 -3.21
N SER A 109 9.79 -3.03 -3.57
CA SER A 109 9.35 -2.97 -4.97
C SER A 109 9.10 -1.54 -5.38
N ARG A 110 9.56 -1.18 -6.58
CA ARG A 110 9.32 0.14 -7.16
C ARG A 110 8.67 -0.04 -8.52
N TYR A 111 7.70 0.81 -8.81
CA TYR A 111 6.95 0.81 -10.05
C TYR A 111 7.03 2.19 -10.69
N SER A 112 6.93 2.23 -12.02
CA SER A 112 6.94 3.47 -12.79
C SER A 112 5.69 3.56 -13.67
N SER A 113 5.06 4.71 -13.65
CA SER A 113 3.91 5.04 -14.52
C SER A 113 4.32 5.88 -15.73
N ALA A 114 5.62 5.96 -16.05
CA ALA A 114 6.13 6.80 -17.13
C ALA A 114 5.42 6.55 -18.48
N LYS A 115 5.10 5.28 -18.79
CA LYS A 115 4.41 4.92 -20.04
C LYS A 115 3.01 5.53 -20.14
N VAL A 116 2.20 5.48 -19.09
CA VAL A 116 0.85 6.05 -19.11
C VAL A 116 0.90 7.59 -19.07
N LEU A 117 1.84 8.17 -18.33
CA LEU A 117 2.02 9.62 -18.28
C LEU A 117 2.55 10.22 -19.59
N SER A 118 3.29 9.45 -20.40
CA SER A 118 3.68 9.90 -21.75
C SER A 118 2.51 10.00 -22.72
N LEU A 119 1.44 9.21 -22.49
CA LEU A 119 0.20 9.30 -23.28
C LEU A 119 -0.74 10.40 -22.77
N PHE A 120 -0.75 10.62 -21.46
CA PHE A 120 -1.61 11.61 -20.81
C PHE A 120 -0.76 12.57 -19.95
N PRO A 121 -0.02 13.50 -20.57
CA PRO A 121 0.87 14.41 -19.84
C PRO A 121 0.13 15.42 -18.94
N ASP A 122 -1.15 15.62 -19.17
CA ASP A 122 -2.05 16.43 -18.35
C ASP A 122 -2.55 15.71 -17.09
N PHE A 123 -2.34 14.39 -17.01
CA PHE A 123 -2.81 13.59 -15.88
C PHE A 123 -1.84 13.65 -14.69
N HIS A 124 -2.41 13.87 -13.49
CA HIS A 124 -1.65 13.89 -12.25
C HIS A 124 -2.30 12.93 -11.24
N PHE A 125 -1.49 12.05 -10.68
CA PHE A 125 -1.96 11.14 -9.63
C PHE A 125 -2.24 11.88 -8.34
N HIS A 126 -3.28 11.47 -7.63
CA HIS A 126 -3.53 11.95 -6.28
C HIS A 126 -2.37 11.58 -5.35
N THR A 127 -2.07 12.49 -4.44
CA THR A 127 -1.07 12.25 -3.41
C THR A 127 -1.58 11.25 -2.37
N LEU A 128 -0.65 10.64 -1.64
CA LEU A 128 -0.99 9.73 -0.54
C LEU A 128 -1.87 10.41 0.53
N GLU A 129 -1.66 11.71 0.77
CA GLU A 129 -2.43 12.46 1.76
C GLU A 129 -3.87 12.72 1.29
N GLU A 130 -4.07 13.08 0.03
CA GLU A 130 -5.39 13.24 -0.59
C GLU A 130 -6.17 11.93 -0.56
N THR A 131 -5.51 10.83 -0.92
CA THR A 131 -6.09 9.49 -0.83
C THR A 131 -6.49 9.14 0.61
N ALA A 132 -5.61 9.41 1.58
CA ALA A 132 -5.90 9.11 2.98
C ALA A 132 -7.06 9.95 3.53
N ARG A 133 -7.19 11.21 3.12
CA ARG A 133 -8.33 12.08 3.48
C ARG A 133 -9.63 11.55 2.89
N PHE A 134 -9.63 11.22 1.62
CA PHE A 134 -10.80 10.65 0.94
C PHE A 134 -11.33 9.40 1.67
N PHE A 135 -10.45 8.46 2.04
CA PHE A 135 -10.87 7.25 2.77
C PHE A 135 -11.24 7.48 4.23
N LYS A 136 -10.86 8.62 4.82
CA LYS A 136 -11.31 8.98 6.17
C LYS A 136 -12.76 9.46 6.17
N ASP A 137 -13.18 10.12 5.08
CA ASP A 137 -14.47 10.78 4.95
C ASP A 137 -15.56 9.84 4.36
N LEU A 138 -15.18 8.61 3.98
CA LEU A 138 -16.07 7.49 3.62
C LEU A 138 -16.57 6.75 4.86
#